data_34e6b7b89c27f3d812d379557e9b25f4
#
_entry.id   34e6b7b89c27f3d812d379557e9b25f4
#
_cell.length_a   1.000
_cell.length_b   1.000
_cell.length_c   1.000
_cell.angle_alpha   90.00
_cell.angle_beta   90.00
_cell.angle_gamma   90.00
#
_symmetry.space_group_name_H-M   'P 1'
#
loop_
_entity.id
_entity.type
_entity.pdbx_description
1 polymer ?
#
loop_
_entity_poly.entity_id
_entity_poly.type
_entity_poly.pdbx_seq_one_letter_code
_entity_poly.pdbx_strand_id
1 'polypeptide(L)'
;MPVLTIDPGRLRVELSLEEATQAPDGAGGFTESWAEVALVFAEIEPLAARDRFGAAQTLEEVSHRVTMRHRADVRSGMRLVRGGRRFLIATVHDPDESGRYLVCNVREEGL
;
A
#
# COMPACT_ATOMS: atom_id res chain seq x y z
N MET A 1 15.51 20.90 1.60
CA MET A 1 14.44 19.94 1.26
C MET A 1 13.11 20.48 1.73
N PRO A 2 12.13 20.56 0.83
CA PRO A 2 10.82 21.03 1.28
C PRO A 2 10.24 20.05 2.29
N VAL A 3 9.65 20.59 3.33
CA VAL A 3 8.97 19.80 4.33
C VAL A 3 7.62 19.39 3.73
N LEU A 4 7.39 18.09 3.65
CA LEU A 4 6.09 17.59 3.21
C LEU A 4 5.10 17.75 4.37
N THR A 5 4.03 18.47 4.09
CA THR A 5 2.97 18.65 5.08
C THR A 5 1.84 17.68 4.77
N ILE A 6 1.64 16.73 5.68
CA ILE A 6 0.53 15.79 5.61
C ILE A 6 -0.43 16.16 6.71
N ASP A 7 -1.70 16.36 6.34
CA ASP A 7 -2.75 16.64 7.31
C ASP A 7 -3.24 15.34 7.93
N PRO A 8 -2.97 15.07 9.21
CA PRO A 8 -3.43 13.84 9.85
C PRO A 8 -4.96 13.68 9.83
N GLY A 9 -5.69 14.77 9.72
CA GLY A 9 -7.15 14.73 9.63
C GLY A 9 -7.67 14.08 8.33
N ARG A 10 -6.82 13.90 7.33
CA ARG A 10 -7.18 13.24 6.08
C ARG A 10 -6.96 11.73 6.14
N LEU A 11 -6.36 11.21 7.19
CA LEU A 11 -6.14 9.77 7.36
C LEU A 11 -7.39 9.15 8.00
N ARG A 12 -8.45 9.05 7.21
CA ARG A 12 -9.79 8.69 7.70
C ARG A 12 -10.28 7.33 7.22
N VAL A 13 -9.63 6.76 6.23
CA VAL A 13 -10.08 5.51 5.65
C VAL A 13 -9.43 4.36 6.41
N GLU A 14 -10.25 3.51 7.00
CA GLU A 14 -9.74 2.33 7.69
C GLU A 14 -9.46 1.23 6.69
N LEU A 15 -8.25 0.70 6.76
CA LEU A 15 -7.79 -0.37 5.88
C LEU A 15 -7.20 -1.50 6.73
N SER A 16 -7.46 -2.73 6.31
CA SER A 16 -6.78 -3.89 6.88
C SER A 16 -5.46 -4.08 6.15
N LEU A 17 -4.37 -4.03 6.89
CA LEU A 17 -3.04 -4.37 6.36
C LEU A 17 -2.87 -5.88 6.47
N GLU A 18 -2.61 -6.52 5.34
CA GLU A 18 -2.51 -7.97 5.27
C GLU A 18 -1.18 -8.38 4.68
N GLU A 19 -0.67 -9.52 5.14
CA GLU A 19 0.50 -10.15 4.55
C GLU A 19 0.16 -11.53 4.02
N ALA A 20 0.84 -11.91 2.94
CA ALA A 20 0.68 -13.24 2.35
C ALA A 20 1.53 -14.25 3.10
N THR A 21 0.97 -15.44 3.29
CA THR A 21 1.70 -16.60 3.77
C THR A 21 1.51 -17.72 2.77
N GLN A 22 2.56 -18.52 2.59
CA GLN A 22 2.49 -19.68 1.72
C GLN A 22 2.59 -20.94 2.57
N ALA A 23 1.74 -21.89 2.26
CA ALA A 23 1.73 -23.18 2.93
C ALA A 23 1.78 -24.29 1.90
N PRO A 24 2.50 -25.41 2.18
CA PRO A 24 2.50 -26.54 1.27
C PRO A 24 1.07 -27.05 1.05
N ASP A 25 0.73 -27.39 -0.17
CA ASP A 25 -0.59 -27.90 -0.53
C ASP A 25 -0.70 -29.43 -0.49
N GLY A 26 0.39 -30.08 -0.11
CA GLY A 26 0.44 -31.55 -0.06
C GLY A 26 0.71 -32.20 -1.40
N ALA A 27 0.84 -31.45 -2.47
CA ALA A 27 1.01 -31.97 -3.82
C ALA A 27 2.25 -31.38 -4.51
N GLY A 28 3.22 -30.90 -3.75
CA GLY A 28 4.46 -30.32 -4.29
C GLY A 28 4.36 -28.84 -4.61
N GLY A 29 3.21 -28.22 -4.39
CA GLY A 29 3.02 -26.79 -4.59
C GLY A 29 2.70 -26.08 -3.29
N PHE A 30 2.24 -24.83 -3.42
CA PHE A 30 1.90 -23.98 -2.29
C PHE A 30 0.54 -23.32 -2.50
N THR A 31 -0.19 -23.11 -1.42
CA THR A 31 -1.35 -22.24 -1.41
C THR A 31 -0.98 -20.95 -0.71
N GLU A 32 -1.46 -19.84 -1.25
CA GLU A 32 -1.27 -18.53 -0.66
C GLU A 32 -2.51 -18.17 0.16
N SER A 33 -2.29 -17.70 1.37
CA SER A 33 -3.35 -17.14 2.19
C SER A 33 -2.91 -15.79 2.72
N TRP A 34 -3.89 -14.97 3.10
CA TRP A 34 -3.65 -13.61 3.58
C TRP A 34 -4.13 -13.50 5.02
N ALA A 35 -3.32 -12.88 5.86
CA ALA A 35 -3.65 -12.68 7.26
C ALA A 35 -3.53 -11.21 7.61
N GLU A 36 -4.49 -10.70 8.38
CA GLU A 36 -4.45 -9.33 8.85
C GLU A 36 -3.33 -9.16 9.87
N VAL A 37 -2.51 -8.13 9.62
CA VAL A 37 -1.43 -7.73 10.53
C VAL A 37 -1.90 -6.61 11.44
N ALA A 38 -2.66 -5.66 10.90
CA ALA A 38 -3.11 -4.49 11.64
C ALA A 38 -4.23 -3.79 10.89
N LEU A 39 -4.97 -2.95 11.62
CA LEU A 39 -5.86 -1.96 11.03
C LEU A 39 -5.12 -0.63 10.99
N VAL A 40 -5.17 0.05 9.86
CA VAL A 40 -4.51 1.33 9.67
C VAL A 40 -5.51 2.35 9.16
N PHE A 41 -5.28 3.61 9.50
CA PHE A 41 -6.07 4.72 8.95
C PHE A 41 -5.23 5.44 7.92
N ALA A 42 -5.81 5.72 6.76
CA ALA A 42 -5.05 6.22 5.63
C ALA A 42 -5.89 7.17 4.78
N GLU A 43 -5.19 7.89 3.90
CA GLU A 43 -5.79 8.61 2.79
C GLU A 43 -5.49 7.83 1.52
N ILE A 44 -6.51 7.61 0.68
CA ILE A 44 -6.36 6.92 -0.61
C ILE A 44 -6.63 7.94 -1.70
N GLU A 45 -5.68 8.07 -2.62
CA GLU A 45 -5.79 9.00 -3.75
C GLU A 45 -5.63 8.23 -5.05
N PRO A 46 -6.59 8.34 -5.99
CA PRO A 46 -6.38 7.80 -7.33
C PRO A 46 -5.31 8.63 -8.04
N LEU A 47 -4.47 7.96 -8.82
CA LEU A 47 -3.40 8.64 -9.55
C LEU A 47 -3.81 8.90 -10.98
N ALA A 48 -3.54 10.13 -11.46
CA ALA A 48 -3.71 10.46 -12.85
C ALA A 48 -2.65 9.75 -13.71
N ALA A 49 -2.96 9.55 -15.00
CA ALA A 49 -2.06 8.83 -15.88
C ALA A 49 -0.66 9.45 -15.93
N ARG A 50 -0.57 10.78 -15.95
CA ARG A 50 0.73 11.46 -15.99
C ARG A 50 1.58 11.18 -14.74
N ASP A 51 0.95 11.02 -13.58
CA ASP A 51 1.66 10.73 -12.34
C ASP A 51 2.12 9.29 -12.31
N ARG A 52 1.40 8.42 -13.02
CA ARG A 52 1.71 6.99 -13.08
C ARG A 52 2.91 6.71 -13.98
N PHE A 53 3.15 7.57 -14.98
CA PHE A 53 4.23 7.37 -15.95
C PHE A 53 5.42 8.30 -15.74
N GLY A 54 5.42 9.09 -14.66
CA GLY A 54 6.33 10.22 -14.53
C GLY A 54 7.78 9.88 -14.23
N ALA A 55 8.14 8.68 -13.84
CA ALA A 55 9.46 8.40 -13.30
C ALA A 55 10.20 7.29 -14.03
N ALA A 56 9.95 7.07 -15.29
CA ALA A 56 10.62 6.04 -16.09
C ALA A 56 10.54 4.65 -15.46
N GLN A 57 9.55 4.42 -14.62
CA GLN A 57 9.26 3.13 -14.01
C GLN A 57 7.99 2.57 -14.62
N THR A 58 7.74 1.30 -14.38
CA THR A 58 6.49 0.68 -14.83
C THR A 58 5.34 1.10 -13.91
N LEU A 59 5.16 2.40 -13.76
CA LEU A 59 4.14 2.95 -12.88
C LEU A 59 2.72 2.79 -13.43
N GLU A 60 2.58 2.33 -14.67
CA GLU A 60 1.27 2.01 -15.23
C GLU A 60 0.55 0.93 -14.41
N GLU A 61 1.28 0.17 -13.61
CA GLU A 61 0.66 -0.81 -12.72
C GLU A 61 0.14 -0.20 -11.43
N VAL A 62 0.56 1.01 -11.10
CA VAL A 62 0.14 1.69 -9.89
C VAL A 62 -1.14 2.47 -10.17
N SER A 63 -2.16 2.28 -9.35
CA SER A 63 -3.45 2.93 -9.53
C SER A 63 -3.73 4.01 -8.49
N HIS A 64 -3.18 3.87 -7.29
CA HIS A 64 -3.50 4.75 -6.17
C HIS A 64 -2.25 5.01 -5.33
N ARG A 65 -2.31 6.11 -4.60
CA ARG A 65 -1.34 6.43 -3.55
C ARG A 65 -2.06 6.36 -2.21
N VAL A 66 -1.45 5.66 -1.26
CA VAL A 66 -2.00 5.53 0.09
C VAL A 66 -1.01 6.15 1.07
N THR A 67 -1.48 7.11 1.83
CA THR A 67 -0.69 7.78 2.87
C THR A 67 -1.19 7.34 4.23
N MET A 68 -0.27 6.96 5.11
CA MET A 68 -0.61 6.49 6.46
C MET A 68 0.46 6.92 7.46
N ARG A 69 0.19 6.73 8.74
CA ARG A 69 1.22 6.92 9.76
C ARG A 69 2.29 5.85 9.61
N HIS A 70 3.51 6.21 9.96
CA HIS A 70 4.67 5.31 9.83
C HIS A 70 4.46 4.02 10.63
N ARG A 71 4.78 2.91 9.99
CA ARG A 71 4.86 1.57 10.62
C ARG A 71 6.05 0.85 10.02
N ALA A 72 6.85 0.25 10.89
CA ALA A 72 8.07 -0.44 10.44
C ALA A 72 7.77 -1.75 9.69
N ASP A 73 6.57 -2.30 9.85
CA ASP A 73 6.20 -3.60 9.29
C ASP A 73 5.53 -3.52 7.92
N VAL A 74 5.33 -2.32 7.36
CA VAL A 74 4.71 -2.15 6.05
C VAL A 74 5.78 -2.30 4.97
N ARG A 75 5.53 -3.18 4.00
CA ARG A 75 6.49 -3.43 2.93
C ARG A 75 5.79 -3.83 1.63
N SER A 76 6.53 -3.73 0.55
CA SER A 76 6.08 -4.20 -0.77
C SER A 76 5.67 -5.67 -0.70
N GLY A 77 4.63 -6.01 -1.44
CA GLY A 77 4.07 -7.36 -1.45
C GLY A 77 2.95 -7.58 -0.45
N MET A 78 2.80 -6.69 0.52
CA MET A 78 1.62 -6.69 1.40
C MET A 78 0.44 -6.07 0.66
N ARG A 79 -0.74 -6.16 1.24
CA ARG A 79 -1.92 -5.53 0.63
C ARG A 79 -2.76 -4.81 1.69
N LEU A 80 -3.53 -3.86 1.20
CA LEU A 80 -4.49 -3.10 2.01
C LEU A 80 -5.88 -3.44 1.52
N VAL A 81 -6.79 -3.73 2.44
CA VAL A 81 -8.13 -4.22 2.10
C VAL A 81 -9.18 -3.35 2.79
N ARG A 82 -10.19 -2.98 2.00
CA ARG A 82 -11.38 -2.30 2.52
C ARG A 82 -12.60 -2.87 1.81
N GLY A 83 -13.43 -3.58 2.55
CA GLY A 83 -14.58 -4.26 1.94
C GLY A 83 -14.11 -5.22 0.86
N GLY A 84 -14.67 -5.08 -0.34
CA GLY A 84 -14.26 -5.90 -1.47
C GLY A 84 -13.07 -5.36 -2.26
N ARG A 85 -12.49 -4.23 -1.83
CA ARG A 85 -11.37 -3.60 -2.54
C ARG A 85 -10.06 -4.06 -1.97
N ARG A 86 -9.13 -4.43 -2.84
CA ARG A 86 -7.80 -4.91 -2.46
C ARG A 86 -6.75 -4.12 -3.22
N PHE A 87 -5.79 -3.60 -2.49
CA PHE A 87 -4.71 -2.77 -3.02
C PHE A 87 -3.37 -3.43 -2.72
N LEU A 88 -2.70 -3.91 -3.74
CA LEU A 88 -1.38 -4.53 -3.58
C LEU A 88 -0.32 -3.43 -3.47
N ILE A 89 0.51 -3.50 -2.46
CA ILE A 89 1.55 -2.51 -2.21
C ILE A 89 2.73 -2.79 -3.12
N ALA A 90 3.03 -1.85 -4.03
CA ALA A 90 4.15 -1.95 -4.94
C ALA A 90 5.41 -1.35 -4.32
N THR A 91 5.31 -0.14 -3.77
CA THR A 91 6.44 0.54 -3.14
C THR A 91 6.02 1.21 -1.85
N VAL A 92 6.96 1.35 -0.93
CA VAL A 92 6.75 2.03 0.35
C VAL A 92 7.92 2.96 0.57
N HIS A 93 7.64 4.21 0.95
CA HIS A 93 8.71 5.12 1.33
C HIS A 93 8.23 6.11 2.38
N ASP A 94 9.18 6.64 3.15
CA ASP A 94 8.96 7.73 4.08
C ASP A 94 9.21 9.02 3.31
N PRO A 95 8.21 9.86 3.06
CA PRO A 95 8.34 10.96 2.11
C PRO A 95 9.33 12.05 2.53
N ASP A 96 9.56 12.24 3.82
CA ASP A 96 10.50 13.24 4.32
C ASP A 96 11.53 12.65 5.27
N GLU A 97 11.59 11.33 5.36
CA GLU A 97 12.52 10.59 6.21
C GLU A 97 12.44 10.96 7.69
N SER A 98 11.27 11.44 8.13
CA SER A 98 11.08 11.86 9.52
C SER A 98 10.59 10.74 10.43
N GLY A 99 10.16 9.62 9.86
CA GLY A 99 9.56 8.52 10.64
C GLY A 99 8.13 8.77 11.08
N ARG A 100 7.45 9.78 10.50
CA ARG A 100 6.07 10.12 10.88
C ARG A 100 5.03 9.48 9.98
N TYR A 101 5.30 9.43 8.68
CA TYR A 101 4.34 8.95 7.68
C TYR A 101 5.00 8.01 6.70
N LEU A 102 4.17 7.21 6.04
CA LEU A 102 4.56 6.39 4.90
C LEU A 102 3.66 6.70 3.72
N VAL A 103 4.23 6.67 2.54
CA VAL A 103 3.50 6.74 1.28
C VAL A 103 3.68 5.40 0.56
N CYS A 104 2.58 4.75 0.26
CA CYS A 104 2.56 3.49 -0.46
C CYS A 104 1.96 3.72 -1.84
N ASN A 105 2.69 3.33 -2.88
CA ASN A 105 2.12 3.24 -4.22
C ASN A 105 1.53 1.87 -4.37
N VAL A 106 0.26 1.80 -4.74
CA VAL A 106 -0.50 0.56 -4.72
C VAL A 106 -1.23 0.35 -6.04
N ARG A 107 -1.51 -0.91 -6.32
CA ARG A 107 -2.33 -1.31 -7.46
C ARG A 107 -3.61 -1.93 -6.95
N GLU A 108 -4.75 -1.37 -7.34
CA GLU A 108 -6.03 -1.98 -7.02
C GLU A 108 -6.23 -3.22 -7.87
N GLU A 109 -6.47 -4.35 -7.22
CA GLU A 109 -6.68 -5.62 -7.89
C GLU A 109 -8.13 -5.75 -8.37
N GLY A 110 -8.32 -6.40 -9.49
CA GLY A 110 -9.65 -6.62 -10.04
C GLY A 110 -10.16 -5.50 -10.94
N LEU A 111 -9.31 -4.56 -11.31
CA LEU A 111 -9.66 -3.52 -12.27
C LEU A 111 -9.39 -3.97 -13.70
#